data_99ab159c5e7d02a9eada89affc278f2d
#
_entry.id   99ab159c5e7d02a9eada89affc278f2d
#
_cell.length_a   1.000
_cell.length_b   1.000
_cell.length_c   1.000
_cell.angle_alpha   90.00
_cell.angle_beta   90.00
_cell.angle_gamma   90.00
#
_symmetry.space_group_name_H-M   'P 1'
#
loop_
_entity.id
_entity.type
_entity.pdbx_description
1 polymer ?
#
loop_
_entity_poly.entity_id
_entity_poly.type
_entity_poly.pdbx_seq_one_letter_code
_entity_poly.pdbx_strand_id
1 'polypeptide(L)' 'MPTYRAYVLDPAGKITWGDWIEAADQREAEAKAKQMCDAGSPTVELWQGARRLAELECEAAAEPTA' A
#
# COMPACT_ATOMS: atom_id res chain seq x y z
N MET A 1 -19.53 2.25 -1.23
CA MET A 1 -18.20 2.08 -1.87
C MET A 1 -17.47 0.95 -1.22
N PRO A 2 -16.72 0.18 -1.99
CA PRO A 2 -15.96 -0.90 -1.37
C PRO A 2 -14.89 -0.37 -0.43
N THR A 3 -14.60 -1.16 0.57
CA THR A 3 -13.59 -0.82 1.55
C THR A 3 -12.42 -1.79 1.37
N TYR A 4 -11.24 -1.22 1.31
CA TYR A 4 -10.02 -1.98 1.17
C TYR A 4 -9.15 -1.77 2.40
N ARG A 5 -8.13 -2.60 2.52
CA ARG A 5 -7.18 -2.46 3.62
C ARG A 5 -5.78 -2.46 3.05
N ALA A 6 -4.98 -1.51 3.48
CA ALA A 6 -3.60 -1.43 3.04
C ALA A 6 -2.69 -1.68 4.23
N TYR A 7 -1.69 -2.54 4.03
CA TYR A 7 -0.69 -2.84 5.05
C TYR A 7 0.67 -2.38 4.55
N VAL A 8 1.37 -1.64 5.39
CA VAL A 8 2.68 -1.15 5.07
C VAL A 8 3.71 -2.11 5.66
N LEU A 9 4.64 -2.56 4.84
CA LEU A 9 5.61 -3.56 5.25
C LEU A 9 7.00 -2.97 5.30
N ASP A 10 7.81 -3.46 6.25
CA ASP A 10 9.19 -3.03 6.36
C ASP A 10 10.07 -3.85 5.39
N PRO A 11 11.36 -3.54 5.30
CA PRO A 11 12.24 -4.27 4.38
C PRO A 11 12.32 -5.77 4.65
N ALA A 12 12.01 -6.18 5.86
CA ALA A 12 12.01 -7.60 6.19
C ALA A 12 10.71 -8.28 5.82
N GLY A 13 9.73 -7.52 5.32
CA GLY A 13 8.46 -8.09 4.92
C GLY A 13 7.44 -8.16 6.04
N LYS A 14 7.68 -7.50 7.14
CA LYS A 14 6.74 -7.51 8.25
C LYS A 14 5.82 -6.30 8.17
N ILE A 15 4.55 -6.52 8.51
CA ILE A 15 3.57 -5.45 8.54
C ILE A 15 3.88 -4.53 9.71
N THR A 16 4.12 -3.25 9.42
CA THR A 16 4.40 -2.27 10.45
C THR A 16 3.15 -1.51 10.86
N TRP A 17 2.23 -1.30 9.94
CA TRP A 17 0.93 -0.72 10.26
C TRP A 17 0.02 -0.85 9.06
N GLY A 18 -1.25 -0.55 9.27
CA GLY A 18 -2.22 -0.63 8.20
C GLY A 18 -3.36 0.33 8.43
N ASP A 19 -4.13 0.57 7.39
CA ASP A 19 -5.26 1.47 7.47
C ASP A 19 -6.31 1.05 6.47
N TRP A 20 -7.51 1.56 6.66
CA TRP A 20 -8.62 1.31 5.75
C TRP A 20 -8.58 2.30 4.61
N ILE A 21 -8.99 1.84 3.43
CA ILE A 21 -9.08 2.68 2.25
C ILE A 21 -10.46 2.50 1.66
N GLU A 22 -11.15 3.62 1.42
CA GLU A 22 -12.40 3.60 0.68
C GLU A 22 -12.12 4.06 -0.73
N ALA A 23 -12.53 3.27 -1.71
CA ALA A 23 -12.26 3.58 -3.10
C ALA A 23 -13.36 2.98 -3.96
N ALA A 24 -13.54 3.56 -5.13
CA ALA A 24 -14.57 3.08 -6.04
C ALA A 24 -14.19 1.74 -6.65
N ASP A 25 -12.90 1.51 -6.85
CA ASP A 25 -12.43 0.26 -7.44
C ASP A 25 -10.99 0.02 -6.99
N GLN A 26 -10.45 -1.11 -7.44
CA GLN A 26 -9.11 -1.50 -7.03
C GLN A 26 -8.05 -0.50 -7.50
N ARG A 27 -8.21 0.06 -8.68
CA ARG A 27 -7.24 1.00 -9.21
C ARG A 27 -7.12 2.22 -8.31
N GLU A 28 -8.25 2.75 -7.90
CA GLU A 28 -8.24 3.90 -7.00
C GLU A 28 -7.65 3.51 -5.65
N ALA A 29 -7.98 2.31 -5.17
CA ALA A 29 -7.44 1.85 -3.92
C ALA A 29 -5.93 1.70 -3.99
N GLU A 30 -5.40 1.23 -5.11
CA GLU A 30 -3.96 1.11 -5.27
C GLU A 30 -3.29 2.46 -5.24
N ALA A 31 -3.89 3.45 -5.89
CA ALA A 31 -3.32 4.79 -5.88
C ALA A 31 -3.26 5.36 -4.47
N LYS A 32 -4.33 5.13 -3.70
CA LYS A 32 -4.35 5.61 -2.33
C LYS A 32 -3.36 4.84 -1.45
N ALA A 33 -3.24 3.55 -1.68
CA ALA A 33 -2.30 2.74 -0.92
C ALA A 33 -0.87 3.19 -1.16
N LYS A 34 -0.55 3.57 -2.38
CA LYS A 34 0.79 4.03 -2.67
C LYS A 34 1.14 5.31 -1.92
N GLN A 35 0.14 6.11 -1.59
CA GLN A 35 0.40 7.32 -0.83
C GLN A 35 0.72 7.03 0.62
N MET A 36 0.51 5.81 1.08
CA MET A 36 0.85 5.40 2.43
C MET A 36 2.31 5.02 2.56
N CYS A 37 3.05 5.03 1.47
CA CYS A 37 4.46 4.65 1.50
C CYS A 37 5.24 5.53 2.45
N ASP A 38 6.18 4.90 3.15
CA ASP A 38 6.99 5.57 4.14
C ASP A 38 8.45 5.29 3.82
N ALA A 39 9.34 6.16 4.26
CA ALA A 39 10.75 6.04 3.94
C ALA A 39 11.33 4.70 4.36
N GLY A 40 10.84 4.16 5.45
CA GLY A 40 11.34 2.88 5.94
C GLY A 40 10.53 1.68 5.50
N SER A 41 9.57 1.88 4.61
CA SER A 41 8.63 0.81 4.26
C SER A 41 8.52 0.72 2.74
N PRO A 42 9.29 -0.15 2.12
CA PRO A 42 9.34 -0.20 0.67
C PRO A 42 8.14 -0.85 0.00
N THR A 43 7.25 -1.47 0.76
CA THR A 43 6.17 -2.24 0.16
C THR A 43 4.85 -1.97 0.88
N VAL A 44 3.78 -1.93 0.10
CA VAL A 44 2.42 -1.84 0.64
C VAL A 44 1.60 -2.94 0.02
N GLU A 45 0.83 -3.68 0.83
CA GLU A 45 -0.07 -4.70 0.33
C GLU A 45 -1.50 -4.18 0.39
N LEU A 46 -2.24 -4.40 -0.68
CA LEU A 46 -3.64 -4.02 -0.75
C LEU A 46 -4.50 -5.25 -0.60
N TRP A 47 -5.42 -5.21 0.35
CA TRP A 47 -6.29 -6.33 0.67
C TRP A 47 -7.75 -5.91 0.60
N GLN A 48 -8.60 -6.87 0.31
CA GLN A 48 -10.03 -6.70 0.43
C GLN A 48 -10.56 -7.92 1.19
N GLY A 49 -10.99 -7.69 2.42
CA GLY A 49 -11.34 -8.79 3.28
C GLY A 49 -10.11 -9.65 3.56
N ALA A 50 -10.23 -10.94 3.33
CA ALA A 50 -9.13 -11.87 3.55
C ALA A 50 -8.32 -12.12 2.28
N ARG A 51 -8.53 -11.31 1.25
CA ARG A 51 -7.93 -11.56 -0.05
C ARG A 51 -6.92 -10.47 -0.37
N ARG A 52 -5.70 -10.88 -0.65
CA ARG A 52 -4.70 -9.93 -1.10
C ARG A 52 -4.90 -9.66 -2.60
N LEU A 53 -5.07 -8.39 -2.94
CA LEU A 53 -5.32 -7.99 -4.32
C LEU A 53 -4.06 -7.59 -5.04
N ALA A 54 -3.15 -6.94 -4.35
CA ALA A 54 -1.97 -6.42 -5.02
C ALA A 54 -0.86 -6.17 -4.00
N GLU A 55 0.37 -6.18 -4.48
CA GLU A 55 1.53 -5.80 -3.70
C GLU A 55 2.17 -4.65 -4.45
N LEU A 56 2.30 -3.51 -3.79
CA LEU A 56 2.76 -2.30 -4.43
C LEU A 56 4.13 -1.93 -3.87
N GLU A 57 5.03 -1.55 -4.74
CA GLU A 57 6.35 -1.14 -4.31
C GLU A 57 6.39 0.37 -4.20
N CYS A 58 6.98 0.83 -3.11
CA CYS A 58 7.09 2.25 -2.85
C CYS A 58 8.38 2.76 -3.46
N GLU A 59 8.24 3.55 -4.49
CA GLU A 59 9.40 4.06 -5.17
C GLU A 59 9.74 5.47 -4.75
N ALA A 60 8.96 6.00 -3.87
CA ALA A 60 9.13 7.39 -3.51
C ALA A 60 10.53 7.69 -3.04
N ALA A 61 11.08 6.76 -2.35
CA ALA A 61 12.40 6.99 -1.81
C ALA A 61 13.41 7.14 -2.90
N ALA A 62 13.11 6.56 -3.99
CA ALA A 62 14.02 6.61 -5.01
C ALA A 62 14.04 7.87 -5.73
N GLU A 63 13.57 8.35 -5.78
CA GLU A 63 13.73 9.24 -6.62
C GLU A 63 14.29 10.09 -6.77
N PRO A 64 14.71 10.28 -6.87
CA PRO A 64 15.14 11.14 -7.10
C PRO A 64 15.51 11.53 -8.20
N THR A 65 15.55 11.56 -8.51
CA THR A 65 15.82 11.86 -9.30
C THR A 65 16.40 12.36 -9.81
N ALA A 66 16.56 12.33 -9.89
CA ALA A 66 17.11 12.72 -10.43
C ALA A 66 17.65 13.15 -10.92
#